data_3f1699396b904ee39fa10bd9e33d0b76
#
_entry.id   3f1699396b904ee39fa10bd9e33d0b76
#
_cell.length_a   1.000
_cell.length_b   1.000
_cell.length_c   1.000
_cell.angle_alpha   90.00
_cell.angle_beta   90.00
_cell.angle_gamma   90.00
#
_symmetry.space_group_name_H-M   'P 1'
#
loop_
_entity.id
_entity.type
_entity.pdbx_description
1 polymer ?
#
loop_
_entity_poly.entity_id
_entity_poly.type
_entity_poly.pdbx_seq_one_letter_code
_entity_poly.pdbx_strand_id
1 'polypeptide(L)'
;QAKEYERTENRQSQRNGYYERSFTTRVGTLELKVPRTRDGHFSPTVFERYQRNEKALMASMLEMYVSGVSTRKVSKIVEELCGKSVSKSFVSSLTEQLEPMVNEWQNRLLSEKNYPYLMTDVLYIKVREENRVLSKSCHIAIGITKDGDREIIGFMIQSGESEETWTTFFEYLNSPIPPRQVLQSPFSDN
;
A
#
# COMPACT_ATOMS: atom_id res chain seq x y z
N GLN A 1 5.57 -30.55 21.52
CA GLN A 1 6.61 -31.02 20.60
C GLN A 1 6.99 -32.44 21.04
N ALA A 2 6.97 -33.41 20.10
CA ALA A 2 7.41 -34.76 20.37
C ALA A 2 8.94 -34.76 20.67
N LYS A 3 9.37 -35.58 21.64
CA LYS A 3 10.79 -35.76 21.95
C LYS A 3 11.53 -36.44 20.79
N GLU A 4 12.84 -36.37 20.80
CA GLU A 4 13.70 -37.08 19.84
C GLU A 4 13.42 -38.58 19.91
N TYR A 5 13.17 -39.24 18.75
CA TYR A 5 12.77 -40.64 18.61
C TYR A 5 11.38 -41.05 19.14
N GLU A 6 10.57 -40.12 19.65
CA GLU A 6 9.19 -40.41 20.06
C GLU A 6 8.29 -40.66 18.83
N ARG A 7 7.68 -41.84 18.75
CA ARG A 7 6.71 -42.21 17.72
C ARG A 7 5.31 -42.03 18.28
N THR A 8 4.58 -41.01 17.83
CA THR A 8 3.17 -40.80 18.15
C THR A 8 2.30 -41.10 16.92
N GLU A 9 1.12 -41.63 17.10
CA GLU A 9 0.17 -41.98 16.01
C GLU A 9 -0.21 -40.74 15.16
N ASN A 10 -0.18 -39.54 15.74
CA ASN A 10 -0.50 -38.28 15.08
C ASN A 10 0.70 -37.59 14.39
N ARG A 11 1.83 -38.29 14.22
CA ARG A 11 3.01 -37.72 13.60
C ARG A 11 2.84 -37.64 12.09
N GLN A 12 2.63 -36.42 11.58
CA GLN A 12 2.40 -36.15 10.15
C GLN A 12 3.69 -35.99 9.34
N SER A 13 4.84 -35.70 9.96
CA SER A 13 6.08 -35.45 9.25
C SER A 13 7.34 -35.77 10.08
N GLN A 14 8.49 -35.86 9.40
CA GLN A 14 9.79 -36.05 10.01
C GLN A 14 10.63 -34.78 9.95
N ARG A 15 11.31 -34.46 11.04
CA ARG A 15 12.23 -33.33 11.13
C ARG A 15 13.43 -33.51 10.19
N ASN A 16 13.82 -32.45 9.49
CA ASN A 16 14.93 -32.41 8.55
C ASN A 16 15.87 -31.24 8.85
N GLY A 17 16.35 -31.14 10.10
CA GLY A 17 17.27 -30.10 10.53
C GLY A 17 16.64 -28.71 10.63
N TYR A 18 17.47 -27.70 10.46
CA TYR A 18 17.12 -26.27 10.51
C TYR A 18 17.73 -25.54 9.33
N TYR A 19 17.19 -24.35 9.03
CA TYR A 19 17.86 -23.35 8.20
C TYR A 19 17.91 -22.03 8.94
N GLU A 20 18.90 -21.23 8.62
CA GLU A 20 19.03 -19.88 9.16
C GLU A 20 18.22 -18.90 8.31
N ARG A 21 17.57 -17.97 8.99
CA ARG A 21 16.74 -16.95 8.39
C ARG A 21 16.83 -15.66 9.17
N SER A 22 17.14 -14.57 8.46
CA SER A 22 17.05 -13.21 9.00
C SER A 22 15.60 -12.74 9.00
N PHE A 23 15.14 -12.20 10.11
CA PHE A 23 13.82 -11.62 10.30
C PHE A 23 13.95 -10.22 10.90
N THR A 24 13.55 -9.20 10.14
CA THR A 24 13.67 -7.80 10.56
C THR A 24 12.42 -7.39 11.32
N THR A 25 12.62 -6.94 12.56
CA THR A 25 11.57 -6.44 13.45
C THR A 25 11.80 -4.96 13.76
N ARG A 26 10.81 -4.31 14.36
CA ARG A 26 10.92 -2.92 14.85
C ARG A 26 12.00 -2.70 15.92
N VAL A 27 12.52 -3.77 16.52
CA VAL A 27 13.58 -3.71 17.53
C VAL A 27 14.92 -4.24 17.02
N GLY A 28 15.05 -4.47 15.73
CA GLY A 28 16.27 -4.97 15.10
C GLY A 28 16.08 -6.25 14.29
N THR A 29 17.16 -6.76 13.72
CA THR A 29 17.16 -7.97 12.92
C THR A 29 17.54 -9.18 13.76
N LEU A 30 16.69 -10.21 13.72
CA LEU A 30 16.90 -11.48 14.42
C LEU A 30 17.34 -12.55 13.43
N GLU A 31 18.38 -13.31 13.80
CA GLU A 31 18.79 -14.52 13.08
C GLU A 31 18.06 -15.72 13.70
N LEU A 32 17.13 -16.29 12.95
CA LEU A 32 16.26 -17.38 13.40
C LEU A 32 16.72 -18.72 12.85
N LYS A 33 16.82 -19.74 13.71
CA LYS A 33 16.97 -21.15 13.30
C LYS A 33 15.59 -21.78 13.11
N VAL A 34 15.15 -21.85 11.86
CA VAL A 34 13.80 -22.33 11.51
C VAL A 34 13.86 -23.84 11.25
N PRO A 35 13.06 -24.67 11.95
CA PRO A 35 13.04 -26.10 11.73
C PRO A 35 12.45 -26.45 10.35
N ARG A 36 12.99 -27.50 9.74
CA ARG A 36 12.46 -28.07 8.49
C ARG A 36 11.85 -29.43 8.74
N THR A 37 10.84 -29.76 7.92
CA THR A 37 10.33 -31.13 7.76
C THR A 37 10.70 -31.68 6.40
N ARG A 38 10.74 -32.99 6.24
CA ARG A 38 11.13 -33.63 4.95
C ARG A 38 10.14 -33.32 3.83
N ASP A 39 8.87 -33.18 4.14
CA ASP A 39 7.78 -32.87 3.23
C ASP A 39 7.64 -31.38 2.93
N GLY A 40 8.37 -30.49 3.64
CA GLY A 40 8.36 -29.04 3.41
C GLY A 40 7.07 -28.32 3.81
N HIS A 41 6.10 -29.01 4.40
CA HIS A 41 4.79 -28.42 4.75
C HIS A 41 4.77 -27.64 6.06
N PHE A 42 5.78 -27.81 6.92
CA PHE A 42 5.83 -27.11 8.20
C PHE A 42 6.15 -25.63 8.00
N SER A 43 5.29 -24.76 8.53
CA SER A 43 5.53 -23.33 8.67
C SER A 43 5.37 -22.91 10.13
N PRO A 44 6.32 -22.15 10.71
CA PRO A 44 6.17 -21.61 12.06
C PRO A 44 4.98 -20.65 12.12
N THR A 45 4.29 -20.60 13.26
CA THR A 45 3.17 -19.66 13.47
C THR A 45 3.60 -18.21 13.67
N VAL A 46 4.89 -17.98 13.92
CA VAL A 46 5.45 -16.65 14.22
C VAL A 46 5.49 -15.75 12.98
N PHE A 47 5.60 -16.33 11.78
CA PHE A 47 5.66 -15.59 10.52
C PHE A 47 5.10 -16.43 9.36
N GLU A 48 4.64 -15.74 8.32
CA GLU A 48 4.17 -16.38 7.10
C GLU A 48 5.35 -16.89 6.24
N ARG A 49 5.05 -17.84 5.36
CA ARG A 49 6.03 -18.36 4.41
C ARG A 49 6.58 -17.20 3.56
N TYR A 50 7.91 -17.09 3.48
CA TYR A 50 8.65 -16.01 2.81
C TYR A 50 8.58 -14.61 3.46
N GLN A 51 7.87 -14.40 4.54
CA GLN A 51 7.85 -13.13 5.25
C GLN A 51 9.22 -12.84 5.88
N ARG A 52 9.85 -11.73 5.50
CA ARG A 52 11.18 -11.30 6.00
C ARG A 52 11.12 -10.18 7.02
N ASN A 53 10.01 -9.46 7.05
CA ASN A 53 9.81 -8.30 7.91
C ASN A 53 8.58 -8.50 8.79
N GLU A 54 8.63 -7.92 9.98
CA GLU A 54 7.49 -7.90 10.91
C GLU A 54 6.32 -7.10 10.32
N LYS A 55 5.09 -7.58 10.48
CA LYS A 55 3.88 -6.89 10.00
C LYS A 55 3.74 -5.49 10.60
N ALA A 56 4.08 -5.31 11.88
CA ALA A 56 4.06 -4.01 12.55
C ALA A 56 5.08 -3.02 11.97
N LEU A 57 6.27 -3.49 11.56
CA LEU A 57 7.25 -2.67 10.87
C LEU A 57 6.73 -2.24 9.47
N MET A 58 6.11 -3.17 8.73
CA MET A 58 5.52 -2.85 7.42
C MET A 58 4.39 -1.83 7.56
N ALA A 59 3.51 -1.98 8.55
CA ALA A 59 2.45 -1.01 8.83
C ALA A 59 3.02 0.37 9.20
N SER A 60 4.10 0.42 9.99
CA SER A 60 4.76 1.69 10.33
C SER A 60 5.39 2.38 9.12
N MET A 61 5.99 1.62 8.19
CA MET A 61 6.52 2.17 6.94
C MET A 61 5.41 2.74 6.05
N LEU A 62 4.28 2.03 5.98
CA LEU A 62 3.12 2.47 5.22
C LEU A 62 2.52 3.75 5.82
N GLU A 63 2.38 3.82 7.14
CA GLU A 63 1.90 5.00 7.85
C GLU A 63 2.82 6.21 7.64
N MET A 64 4.14 6.04 7.72
CA MET A 64 5.09 7.10 7.40
C MET A 64 4.90 7.62 5.97
N TYR A 65 4.67 6.73 5.01
CA TYR A 65 4.44 7.10 3.62
C TYR A 65 3.13 7.90 3.46
N VAL A 66 2.03 7.42 4.03
CA VAL A 66 0.72 8.11 4.01
C VAL A 66 0.82 9.50 4.66
N SER A 67 1.63 9.63 5.71
CA SER A 67 1.95 10.91 6.36
C SER A 67 2.88 11.82 5.54
N GLY A 68 3.20 11.48 4.28
CA GLY A 68 3.97 12.32 3.36
C GLY A 68 5.48 12.13 3.43
N VAL A 69 5.99 11.10 4.13
CA VAL A 69 7.42 10.80 4.16
C VAL A 69 7.82 10.07 2.88
N SER A 70 8.78 10.60 2.12
CA SER A 70 9.25 9.97 0.87
C SER A 70 9.80 8.56 1.11
N THR A 71 9.64 7.65 0.15
CA THR A 71 10.15 6.26 0.22
C THR A 71 11.64 6.18 0.55
N ARG A 72 12.44 7.14 0.05
CA ARG A 72 13.88 7.25 0.36
C ARG A 72 14.12 7.56 1.85
N LYS A 73 13.31 8.45 2.41
CA LYS A 73 13.41 8.85 3.83
C LYS A 73 12.90 7.75 4.75
N VAL A 74 11.82 7.04 4.36
CA VAL A 74 11.34 5.84 5.06
C VAL A 74 12.44 4.79 5.14
N SER A 75 13.10 4.46 4.01
CA SER A 75 14.22 3.49 3.99
C SER A 75 15.35 3.88 4.96
N LYS A 76 15.71 5.17 4.99
CA LYS A 76 16.75 5.68 5.90
C LYS A 76 16.35 5.58 7.37
N ILE A 77 15.12 5.94 7.71
CA ILE A 77 14.60 5.83 9.09
C ILE A 77 14.61 4.37 9.56
N VAL A 78 14.16 3.44 8.70
CA VAL A 78 14.17 2.01 9.02
C VAL A 78 15.60 1.48 9.20
N GLU A 79 16.56 1.93 8.39
CA GLU A 79 17.97 1.58 8.54
C GLU A 79 18.53 2.04 9.89
N GLU A 80 18.22 3.27 10.29
CA GLU A 80 18.65 3.82 11.59
C GLU A 80 18.01 3.10 12.78
N LEU A 81 16.72 2.69 12.68
CA LEU A 81 16.02 2.02 13.76
C LEU A 81 16.33 0.52 13.86
N CYS A 82 16.40 -0.17 12.73
CA CYS A 82 16.46 -1.63 12.69
C CYS A 82 17.85 -2.18 12.33
N GLY A 83 18.81 -1.30 12.02
CA GLY A 83 20.17 -1.67 11.61
C GLY A 83 20.25 -2.38 10.25
N LYS A 84 19.19 -2.34 9.44
CA LYS A 84 19.13 -2.97 8.11
C LYS A 84 18.36 -2.11 7.13
N SER A 85 18.98 -1.84 5.98
CA SER A 85 18.32 -1.07 4.94
C SER A 85 17.21 -1.88 4.25
N VAL A 86 16.13 -1.19 3.94
CA VAL A 86 15.00 -1.69 3.12
C VAL A 86 15.10 -1.02 1.76
N SER A 87 14.89 -1.76 0.68
CA SER A 87 14.94 -1.17 -0.64
C SER A 87 13.78 -0.19 -0.85
N LYS A 88 13.99 0.84 -1.67
CA LYS A 88 12.93 1.79 -2.05
C LYS A 88 11.80 1.09 -2.79
N SER A 89 12.12 0.11 -3.64
CA SER A 89 11.14 -0.70 -4.35
C SER A 89 10.26 -1.50 -3.39
N PHE A 90 10.83 -2.03 -2.29
CA PHE A 90 10.03 -2.70 -1.27
C PHE A 90 9.06 -1.73 -0.57
N VAL A 91 9.50 -0.51 -0.22
CA VAL A 91 8.60 0.51 0.35
C VAL A 91 7.52 0.88 -0.65
N SER A 92 7.85 1.02 -1.94
CA SER A 92 6.87 1.29 -3.00
C SER A 92 5.87 0.15 -3.16
N SER A 93 6.30 -1.13 -3.11
CA SER A 93 5.37 -2.27 -3.19
C SER A 93 4.41 -2.36 -1.99
N LEU A 94 4.79 -1.81 -0.83
CA LEU A 94 3.85 -1.70 0.29
C LEU A 94 2.71 -0.72 0.00
N THR A 95 2.97 0.33 -0.80
CA THR A 95 1.92 1.31 -1.15
C THR A 95 0.87 0.73 -2.09
N GLU A 96 1.19 -0.31 -2.86
CA GLU A 96 0.22 -1.03 -3.69
C GLU A 96 -0.91 -1.64 -2.85
N GLN A 97 -0.66 -1.92 -1.58
CA GLN A 97 -1.68 -2.40 -0.64
C GLN A 97 -2.76 -1.34 -0.34
N LEU A 98 -2.50 -0.06 -0.62
CA LEU A 98 -3.47 1.02 -0.48
C LEU A 98 -4.42 1.13 -1.68
N GLU A 99 -4.05 0.59 -2.85
CA GLU A 99 -4.84 0.72 -4.07
C GLU A 99 -6.29 0.23 -3.91
N PRO A 100 -6.58 -0.93 -3.28
CA PRO A 100 -7.96 -1.35 -3.06
C PRO A 100 -8.76 -0.35 -2.22
N MET A 101 -8.14 0.22 -1.18
CA MET A 101 -8.79 1.20 -0.29
C MET A 101 -9.07 2.51 -1.02
N VAL A 102 -8.11 2.98 -1.81
CA VAL A 102 -8.26 4.19 -2.63
C VAL A 102 -9.35 3.98 -3.68
N ASN A 103 -9.37 2.83 -4.34
CA ASN A 103 -10.37 2.47 -5.33
C ASN A 103 -11.77 2.37 -4.72
N GLU A 104 -11.91 1.76 -3.54
CA GLU A 104 -13.18 1.71 -2.82
C GLU A 104 -13.66 3.12 -2.45
N TRP A 105 -12.76 3.96 -1.94
CA TRP A 105 -13.07 5.34 -1.61
C TRP A 105 -13.47 6.17 -2.84
N GLN A 106 -12.76 6.04 -3.96
CA GLN A 106 -13.08 6.74 -5.21
C GLN A 106 -14.43 6.30 -5.80
N ASN A 107 -14.79 5.03 -5.64
CA ASN A 107 -16.00 4.45 -6.21
C ASN A 107 -17.17 4.47 -5.23
N ARG A 108 -17.07 5.14 -4.08
CA ARG A 108 -18.17 5.26 -3.14
C ARG A 108 -19.29 6.13 -3.68
N LEU A 109 -20.53 5.85 -3.29
CA LEU A 109 -21.68 6.65 -3.66
C LEU A 109 -21.66 7.98 -2.90
N LEU A 110 -21.67 9.08 -3.65
CA LEU A 110 -21.77 10.44 -3.08
C LEU A 110 -23.19 10.83 -2.71
N SER A 111 -24.21 10.08 -3.19
CA SER A 111 -25.63 10.34 -2.95
C SER A 111 -26.09 10.18 -1.50
N GLU A 112 -25.28 9.55 -0.66
CA GLU A 112 -25.61 9.35 0.77
C GLU A 112 -25.45 10.62 1.61
N LYS A 113 -24.69 11.60 1.10
CA LYS A 113 -24.45 12.88 1.76
C LYS A 113 -24.89 14.04 0.88
N ASN A 114 -25.34 15.13 1.52
CA ASN A 114 -25.71 16.35 0.81
C ASN A 114 -24.60 17.40 0.97
N TYR A 115 -24.04 17.83 -0.17
CA TYR A 115 -23.01 18.88 -0.24
C TYR A 115 -23.56 20.12 -0.93
N PRO A 116 -24.20 21.06 -0.19
CA PRO A 116 -24.77 22.28 -0.78
C PRO A 116 -23.71 23.20 -1.41
N TYR A 117 -22.45 23.06 -1.03
CA TYR A 117 -21.35 23.83 -1.59
C TYR A 117 -20.24 22.89 -2.09
N LEU A 118 -19.70 23.25 -3.25
CA LEU A 118 -18.59 22.54 -3.89
C LEU A 118 -17.44 23.53 -4.09
N MET A 119 -16.24 23.15 -3.64
CA MET A 119 -14.99 23.83 -3.97
C MET A 119 -14.17 22.92 -4.87
N THR A 120 -13.61 23.46 -5.93
CA THR A 120 -12.74 22.74 -6.85
C THR A 120 -11.42 23.48 -7.03
N ASP A 121 -10.33 22.73 -7.20
CA ASP A 121 -8.99 23.25 -7.43
C ASP A 121 -8.19 22.30 -8.33
N VAL A 122 -7.13 22.82 -8.94
CA VAL A 122 -6.22 22.05 -9.80
C VAL A 122 -4.78 22.17 -9.28
N LEU A 123 -4.16 21.02 -9.04
CA LEU A 123 -2.76 20.92 -8.72
C LEU A 123 -1.99 20.33 -9.90
N TYR A 124 -0.85 20.93 -10.27
CA TYR A 124 0.04 20.36 -11.27
C TYR A 124 1.07 19.44 -10.61
N ILE A 125 1.05 18.16 -11.02
CA ILE A 125 1.97 17.13 -10.54
C ILE A 125 2.89 16.66 -11.66
N LYS A 126 4.11 16.28 -11.33
CA LYS A 126 5.06 15.68 -12.29
C LYS A 126 4.94 14.15 -12.20
N VAL A 127 4.51 13.54 -13.29
CA VAL A 127 4.36 12.09 -13.43
C VAL A 127 5.39 11.58 -14.44
N ARG A 128 6.02 10.45 -14.16
CA ARG A 128 6.90 9.77 -15.11
C ARG A 128 6.09 8.76 -15.90
N GLU A 129 5.95 9.00 -17.19
CA GLU A 129 5.33 8.08 -18.16
C GLU A 129 6.32 7.87 -19.32
N GLU A 130 6.47 6.64 -19.80
CA GLU A 130 7.32 6.29 -20.96
C GLU A 130 8.73 6.93 -20.91
N ASN A 131 9.40 6.83 -19.77
CA ASN A 131 10.71 7.44 -19.52
C ASN A 131 10.77 8.98 -19.63
N ARG A 132 9.64 9.68 -19.71
CA ARG A 132 9.55 11.14 -19.72
C ARG A 132 8.85 11.64 -18.46
N VAL A 133 9.22 12.83 -18.04
CA VAL A 133 8.53 13.53 -16.94
C VAL A 133 7.52 14.49 -17.56
N LEU A 134 6.23 14.17 -17.41
CA LEU A 134 5.13 14.97 -17.88
C LEU A 134 4.49 15.75 -16.72
N SER A 135 4.01 16.94 -17.01
CA SER A 135 3.16 17.69 -16.08
C SER A 135 1.72 17.26 -16.30
N LYS A 136 1.06 16.76 -15.26
CA LYS A 136 -0.36 16.38 -15.26
C LYS A 136 -1.13 17.30 -14.33
N SER A 137 -2.37 17.59 -14.66
CA SER A 137 -3.31 18.29 -13.78
C SER A 137 -4.03 17.28 -12.89
N CYS A 138 -4.07 17.56 -11.59
CA CYS A 138 -4.88 16.82 -10.62
C CYS A 138 -6.04 17.71 -10.20
N HIS A 139 -7.22 17.43 -10.74
CA HIS A 139 -8.46 18.10 -10.36
C HIS A 139 -8.94 17.53 -9.04
N ILE A 140 -9.30 18.39 -8.09
CA ILE A 140 -9.75 18.00 -6.74
C ILE A 140 -11.08 18.67 -6.47
N ALA A 141 -12.02 17.94 -5.88
CA ALA A 141 -13.29 18.46 -5.42
C ALA A 141 -13.46 18.24 -3.92
N ILE A 142 -13.85 19.29 -3.22
CA ILE A 142 -14.17 19.31 -1.80
C ILE A 142 -15.64 19.66 -1.66
N GLY A 143 -16.41 18.72 -1.11
CA GLY A 143 -17.79 18.95 -0.72
C GLY A 143 -17.85 19.56 0.68
N ILE A 144 -18.77 20.51 0.89
CA ILE A 144 -19.01 21.12 2.19
C ILE A 144 -20.45 20.79 2.60
N THR A 145 -20.60 20.15 3.74
CA THR A 145 -21.91 19.80 4.32
C THR A 145 -22.64 21.03 4.87
N LYS A 146 -23.91 20.89 5.22
CA LYS A 146 -24.69 21.94 5.87
C LYS A 146 -24.11 22.36 7.23
N ASP A 147 -23.43 21.44 7.89
CA ASP A 147 -22.81 21.65 9.21
C ASP A 147 -21.43 22.31 9.11
N GLY A 148 -20.93 22.52 7.87
CA GLY A 148 -19.64 23.16 7.60
C GLY A 148 -18.47 22.20 7.50
N ASP A 149 -18.70 20.88 7.59
CA ASP A 149 -17.66 19.87 7.43
C ASP A 149 -17.18 19.81 5.99
N ARG A 150 -15.88 19.68 5.81
CA ARG A 150 -15.21 19.60 4.49
C ARG A 150 -14.72 18.19 4.25
N GLU A 151 -15.07 17.64 3.10
CA GLU A 151 -14.64 16.29 2.69
C GLU A 151 -14.17 16.32 1.24
N ILE A 152 -13.03 15.68 0.96
CA ILE A 152 -12.62 15.44 -0.43
C ILE A 152 -13.61 14.42 -1.02
N ILE A 153 -14.37 14.82 -2.03
CA ILE A 153 -15.38 13.97 -2.65
C ILE A 153 -14.89 13.28 -3.91
N GLY A 154 -13.85 13.79 -4.54
CA GLY A 154 -13.21 13.15 -5.69
C GLY A 154 -11.95 13.85 -6.13
N PHE A 155 -11.14 13.13 -6.91
CA PHE A 155 -10.01 13.69 -7.65
C PHE A 155 -9.82 12.93 -8.95
N MET A 156 -9.23 13.61 -9.96
CA MET A 156 -8.93 13.03 -11.26
C MET A 156 -7.63 13.61 -11.82
N ILE A 157 -6.76 12.74 -12.35
CA ILE A 157 -5.51 13.14 -12.98
C ILE A 157 -5.73 13.17 -14.49
N GLN A 158 -5.41 14.32 -15.12
CA GLN A 158 -5.63 14.56 -16.55
C GLN A 158 -4.38 15.17 -17.20
N SER A 159 -4.40 15.29 -18.54
CA SER A 159 -3.23 15.76 -19.30
C SER A 159 -3.03 17.28 -19.29
N GLY A 160 -3.97 18.03 -18.70
CA GLY A 160 -3.92 19.48 -18.62
C GLY A 160 -5.22 20.04 -18.06
N GLU A 161 -5.34 21.35 -18.04
CA GLU A 161 -6.53 22.08 -17.62
C GLU A 161 -7.20 22.71 -18.83
N SER A 162 -8.44 22.32 -19.11
CA SER A 162 -9.26 22.80 -20.21
C SER A 162 -10.74 22.66 -19.84
N GLU A 163 -11.62 23.26 -20.61
CA GLU A 163 -13.08 23.09 -20.46
C GLU A 163 -13.48 21.61 -20.54
N GLU A 164 -12.88 20.86 -21.46
CA GLU A 164 -13.14 19.42 -21.64
C GLU A 164 -12.73 18.62 -20.39
N THR A 165 -11.56 18.89 -19.79
CA THR A 165 -11.09 18.19 -18.59
C THR A 165 -11.97 18.51 -17.38
N TRP A 166 -12.46 19.73 -17.25
CA TRP A 166 -13.41 20.10 -16.21
C TRP A 166 -14.78 19.43 -16.42
N THR A 167 -15.26 19.39 -17.65
CA THR A 167 -16.53 18.71 -17.99
C THR A 167 -16.44 17.23 -17.61
N THR A 168 -15.39 16.54 -18.02
CA THR A 168 -15.14 15.13 -17.69
C THR A 168 -15.09 14.91 -16.17
N PHE A 169 -14.45 15.81 -15.43
CA PHE A 169 -14.36 15.72 -13.98
C PHE A 169 -15.72 15.90 -13.28
N PHE A 170 -16.56 16.85 -13.74
CA PHE A 170 -17.90 17.04 -13.19
C PHE A 170 -18.85 15.90 -13.56
N GLU A 171 -18.74 15.34 -14.76
CA GLU A 171 -19.46 14.12 -15.15
C GLU A 171 -19.11 12.94 -14.25
N TYR A 172 -17.81 12.77 -13.95
CA TYR A 172 -17.35 11.76 -12.99
C TYR A 172 -17.97 11.95 -11.60
N LEU A 173 -17.97 13.16 -11.06
CA LEU A 173 -18.54 13.44 -9.73
C LEU A 173 -20.07 13.21 -9.69
N ASN A 174 -20.77 13.44 -10.81
CA ASN A 174 -22.22 13.30 -10.92
C ASN A 174 -22.66 11.88 -11.33
N SER A 175 -21.72 11.00 -11.64
CA SER A 175 -22.05 9.64 -12.09
C SER A 175 -22.49 8.77 -10.90
N PRO A 176 -23.65 8.11 -10.99
CA PRO A 176 -24.08 7.12 -9.99
C PRO A 176 -23.20 5.85 -9.99
N ILE A 177 -22.46 5.61 -11.06
CA ILE A 177 -21.49 4.54 -11.19
C ILE A 177 -20.21 5.19 -11.70
N PRO A 178 -19.26 5.54 -10.80
CA PRO A 178 -18.01 6.15 -11.24
C PRO A 178 -17.32 5.23 -12.25
N PRO A 179 -16.91 5.74 -13.42
CA PRO A 179 -16.14 4.97 -14.37
C PRO A 179 -14.89 4.47 -13.64
N ARG A 180 -14.67 3.16 -13.65
CA ARG A 180 -13.44 2.53 -13.12
C ARG A 180 -12.24 3.08 -13.88
N GLN A 181 -11.74 4.23 -13.49
CA GLN A 181 -10.40 4.62 -13.84
C GLN A 181 -9.50 3.74 -12.96
N VAL A 182 -9.12 2.60 -13.51
CA VAL A 182 -7.94 1.91 -13.05
C VAL A 182 -6.82 2.93 -13.11
N LEU A 183 -6.38 3.43 -11.97
CA LEU A 183 -5.08 4.08 -11.87
C LEU A 183 -4.12 3.02 -12.40
N GLN A 184 -3.73 3.14 -13.67
CA GLN A 184 -2.61 2.36 -14.17
C GLN A 184 -1.44 2.77 -13.27
N SER A 185 -1.05 1.86 -12.40
CA SER A 185 0.09 2.04 -11.54
C SER A 185 1.25 2.50 -12.43
N PRO A 186 1.88 3.65 -12.16
CA PRO A 186 3.05 4.08 -12.93
C PRO A 186 4.25 3.14 -12.72
N PHE A 187 4.06 2.01 -12.04
CA PHE A 187 5.07 1.02 -11.65
C PHE A 187 4.85 -0.35 -12.29
N SER A 188 3.88 -0.54 -13.20
CA SER A 188 3.58 -1.84 -13.81
C SER A 188 4.34 -2.09 -15.13
N ASP A 189 5.60 -1.66 -15.26
CA ASP A 189 6.49 -2.13 -16.32
C ASP A 189 7.92 -2.24 -15.82
N ASN A 190 8.33 -3.49 -15.58
CA ASN A 190 9.59 -4.23 -15.51
C ASN A 190 9.81 -5.01 -14.25
#